data_298596242ed6b7835a2c31f392859b6e
#
_entry.id   298596242ed6b7835a2c31f392859b6e
#
_cell.length_a   1.000
_cell.length_b   1.000
_cell.length_c   1.000
_cell.angle_alpha   90.00
_cell.angle_beta   90.00
_cell.angle_gamma   90.00
#
_symmetry.space_group_name_H-M   'P 1'
#
loop_
_entity.id
_entity.type
_entity.pdbx_description
1 polymer ?
#
loop_
_entity_poly.entity_id
_entity_poly.type
_entity_poly.pdbx_seq_one_letter_code
_entity_poly.pdbx_strand_id
1 'polypeptide(L)'
;MGNCCKKKRVETLIDENDVEKALNNDDNPLGIKLKSEDFEKLKLIGKGSFGEVYLVQFKTNNKYYAMKILDKKTIISFNQEEHTKTERDLMVKVNCPFIIDIKFAFQDKQYLYLLTEFMQGGELFFHLFREKRFNNEKAKFYTIEIILAIDFLHKKKMIYRDLKPENVLIDKAGHIKLTDFGLSKILSKEKEKTYTICGTPQYLAPEILTGDGYDDSVDWWSLGCILYKMLIGGDPFYFPKDESLSPQMYEAKIFFPDYVSEQAQDLIKKLLVTNPKKRLGWGQDGVEKIKKHRYFVGVNWEKAWKKELEPPFIPEIKDELDLKYFDKGFTEERVESYSDIEPSSLTDDFKGFTFVNKSIGKSILNDGRTSDETNSSKD
;
A
#
# COMPACT_ATOMS: atom_id res chain seq x y z
N MET A 1 -18.27 -49.89 8.08
CA MET A 1 -17.55 -49.09 9.06
C MET A 1 -16.56 -48.22 8.29
N GLY A 2 -16.91 -47.01 7.99
CA GLY A 2 -16.10 -46.06 7.22
C GLY A 2 -16.07 -44.72 7.93
N ASN A 3 -14.93 -44.39 8.52
CA ASN A 3 -14.70 -43.13 9.23
C ASN A 3 -14.56 -41.97 8.21
N CYS A 4 -15.56 -41.12 8.21
CA CYS A 4 -15.56 -39.86 7.45
C CYS A 4 -14.85 -38.81 8.27
N CYS A 5 -13.59 -38.49 7.91
CA CYS A 5 -12.87 -37.37 8.47
C CYS A 5 -13.49 -36.05 8.01
N LYS A 6 -14.30 -35.44 8.87
CA LYS A 6 -14.77 -34.04 8.71
C LYS A 6 -13.58 -33.10 8.92
N LYS A 7 -13.07 -32.51 7.83
CA LYS A 7 -12.20 -31.34 7.88
C LYS A 7 -13.02 -30.17 8.45
N LYS A 8 -12.72 -29.76 9.67
CA LYS A 8 -13.21 -28.48 10.23
C LYS A 8 -12.60 -27.34 9.44
N ARG A 9 -13.41 -26.64 8.66
CA ARG A 9 -13.12 -25.27 8.19
C ARG A 9 -13.10 -24.38 9.41
N VAL A 10 -11.96 -23.78 9.70
CA VAL A 10 -11.87 -22.68 10.65
C VAL A 10 -12.24 -21.41 9.87
N GLU A 11 -13.52 -21.11 9.79
CA GLU A 11 -14.05 -19.81 9.43
C GLU A 11 -14.00 -18.97 10.70
N THR A 12 -12.96 -18.15 10.85
CA THR A 12 -13.00 -17.03 11.79
C THR A 12 -13.86 -15.94 11.17
N LEU A 13 -15.18 -16.04 11.38
CA LEU A 13 -16.10 -14.91 11.25
C LEU A 13 -15.70 -13.88 12.30
N ILE A 14 -15.16 -12.74 11.88
CA ILE A 14 -14.94 -11.60 12.78
C ILE A 14 -16.31 -10.93 12.92
N ASP A 15 -16.84 -10.94 14.12
CA ASP A 15 -18.10 -10.32 14.52
C ASP A 15 -18.07 -8.81 14.25
N GLU A 16 -19.19 -8.23 13.79
CA GLU A 16 -19.32 -6.77 13.58
C GLU A 16 -19.05 -6.00 14.88
N ASN A 17 -19.34 -6.58 16.03
CA ASN A 17 -18.98 -6.05 17.35
C ASN A 17 -17.47 -6.00 17.63
N ASP A 18 -16.67 -6.83 16.94
CA ASP A 18 -15.20 -6.80 17.06
C ASP A 18 -14.58 -5.66 16.24
N VAL A 19 -15.26 -5.20 15.18
CA VAL A 19 -14.84 -4.01 14.42
C VAL A 19 -15.13 -2.74 15.23
N GLU A 20 -16.29 -2.66 15.91
CA GLU A 20 -16.65 -1.52 16.76
C GLU A 20 -15.82 -1.47 18.05
N LYS A 21 -15.50 -2.63 18.65
CA LYS A 21 -14.57 -2.72 19.79
C LYS A 21 -13.12 -2.41 19.42
N ALA A 22 -12.70 -2.67 18.18
CA ALA A 22 -11.38 -2.26 17.69
C ALA A 22 -11.27 -0.73 17.49
N LEU A 23 -12.38 -0.04 17.26
CA LEU A 23 -12.45 1.43 17.19
C LEU A 23 -12.25 2.12 18.55
N ASN A 24 -12.50 1.40 19.66
CA ASN A 24 -12.37 1.92 21.03
C ASN A 24 -11.10 1.45 21.74
N ASN A 25 -10.19 0.72 21.06
CA ASN A 25 -8.90 0.37 21.65
C ASN A 25 -7.98 1.60 21.61
N ASP A 26 -7.43 1.94 22.76
CA ASP A 26 -6.37 2.92 22.92
C ASP A 26 -5.19 2.52 22.00
N ASP A 27 -5.05 3.22 20.89
CA ASP A 27 -4.02 2.97 19.85
C ASP A 27 -2.60 3.27 20.37
N ASN A 28 -2.50 3.80 21.60
CA ASN A 28 -1.26 4.00 22.33
C ASN A 28 -1.37 3.45 23.78
N PRO A 29 -1.57 2.13 23.95
CA PRO A 29 -1.83 1.52 25.27
C PRO A 29 -0.65 1.66 26.24
N LEU A 30 0.52 2.05 25.75
CA LEU A 30 1.74 2.22 26.55
C LEU A 30 1.99 3.69 26.94
N GLY A 31 1.13 4.63 26.51
CA GLY A 31 1.24 6.05 26.81
C GLY A 31 2.51 6.73 26.25
N ILE A 32 3.17 6.12 25.27
CA ILE A 32 4.41 6.64 24.68
C ILE A 32 4.12 7.93 23.89
N LYS A 33 4.73 9.02 24.29
CA LYS A 33 4.64 10.31 23.59
C LYS A 33 5.83 10.47 22.66
N LEU A 34 5.58 10.37 21.38
CA LEU A 34 6.58 10.60 20.33
C LEU A 34 6.51 12.04 19.81
N LYS A 35 7.66 12.58 19.46
CA LYS A 35 7.83 13.90 18.83
C LYS A 35 8.72 13.78 17.59
N SER A 36 8.67 14.77 16.73
CA SER A 36 9.53 14.83 15.53
C SER A 36 11.03 14.81 15.88
N GLU A 37 11.42 15.40 17.03
CA GLU A 37 12.80 15.44 17.51
C GLU A 37 13.36 14.07 17.93
N ASP A 38 12.51 13.09 18.18
CA ASP A 38 12.90 11.70 18.48
C ASP A 38 13.49 11.00 17.24
N PHE A 39 13.29 11.59 16.06
CA PHE A 39 13.73 11.07 14.77
C PHE A 39 14.71 12.03 14.10
N GLU A 40 15.83 11.50 13.64
CA GLU A 40 16.79 12.23 12.81
C GLU A 40 16.39 12.08 11.34
N LYS A 41 16.10 13.21 10.66
CA LYS A 41 15.83 13.22 9.22
C LYS A 41 17.15 13.11 8.46
N LEU A 42 17.29 12.07 7.65
CA LEU A 42 18.54 11.79 6.93
C LEU A 42 18.47 12.22 5.47
N LYS A 43 17.41 11.83 4.76
CA LYS A 43 17.23 12.08 3.33
C LYS A 43 15.76 12.20 2.97
N LEU A 44 15.46 13.08 2.02
CA LEU A 44 14.17 13.07 1.33
C LEU A 44 14.16 11.89 0.36
N ILE A 45 13.10 11.07 0.38
CA ILE A 45 12.98 9.87 -0.46
C ILE A 45 11.73 9.87 -1.34
N GLY A 46 10.85 10.86 -1.17
CA GLY A 46 9.67 11.03 -2.00
C GLY A 46 8.88 12.29 -1.66
N LYS A 47 8.10 12.78 -2.62
CA LYS A 47 7.14 13.88 -2.46
C LYS A 47 5.78 13.45 -2.97
N GLY A 48 4.74 13.68 -2.18
CA GLY A 48 3.35 13.47 -2.56
C GLY A 48 2.54 14.77 -2.55
N SER A 49 1.27 14.68 -2.95
CA SER A 49 0.39 15.85 -3.05
C SER A 49 0.17 16.59 -1.72
N PHE A 50 0.29 15.89 -0.59
CA PHE A 50 -0.04 16.42 0.74
C PHE A 50 1.17 16.46 1.68
N GLY A 51 2.36 16.07 1.23
CA GLY A 51 3.54 16.05 2.08
C GLY A 51 4.75 15.35 1.49
N GLU A 52 5.74 15.19 2.31
CA GLU A 52 7.06 14.66 1.95
C GLU A 52 7.37 13.38 2.72
N VAL A 53 8.15 12.50 2.12
CA VAL A 53 8.58 11.25 2.75
C VAL A 53 10.09 11.29 2.97
N TYR A 54 10.49 11.13 4.22
CA TYR A 54 11.91 11.13 4.62
C TYR A 54 12.36 9.75 5.09
N LEU A 55 13.57 9.38 4.75
CA LEU A 55 14.31 8.39 5.51
C LEU A 55 14.72 9.01 6.84
N VAL A 56 14.33 8.38 7.93
CA VAL A 56 14.63 8.84 9.28
C VAL A 56 15.26 7.73 10.13
N GLN A 57 16.10 8.11 11.10
CA GLN A 57 16.59 7.23 12.13
C GLN A 57 15.87 7.55 13.45
N PHE A 58 15.29 6.54 14.08
CA PHE A 58 14.74 6.68 15.43
C PHE A 58 15.87 6.62 16.47
N LYS A 59 16.10 7.73 17.19
CA LYS A 59 17.25 7.93 18.08
C LYS A 59 17.31 6.90 19.23
N THR A 60 16.15 6.41 19.67
CA THR A 60 16.09 5.48 20.81
C THR A 60 16.63 4.09 20.47
N ASN A 61 16.40 3.58 19.25
CA ASN A 61 16.79 2.21 18.87
C ASN A 61 17.71 2.14 17.64
N ASN A 62 18.09 3.29 17.09
CA ASN A 62 18.94 3.46 15.89
C ASN A 62 18.40 2.78 14.61
N LYS A 63 17.09 2.43 14.58
CA LYS A 63 16.46 1.81 13.40
C LYS A 63 15.95 2.87 12.43
N TYR A 64 15.89 2.47 11.15
CA TYR A 64 15.46 3.34 10.06
C TYR A 64 14.01 3.10 9.67
N TYR A 65 13.31 4.19 9.33
CA TYR A 65 11.90 4.22 8.95
C TYR A 65 11.69 5.18 7.79
N ALA A 66 10.62 4.97 7.03
CA ALA A 66 10.09 5.97 6.12
C ALA A 66 9.05 6.81 6.87
N MET A 67 9.28 8.12 6.98
CA MET A 67 8.40 9.06 7.68
C MET A 67 7.71 9.98 6.67
N LYS A 68 6.40 9.79 6.48
CA LYS A 68 5.52 10.67 5.70
C LYS A 68 5.07 11.81 6.60
N ILE A 69 5.40 13.04 6.24
CA ILE A 69 5.04 14.27 6.95
C ILE A 69 3.96 14.98 6.14
N LEU A 70 2.81 15.20 6.74
CA LEU A 70 1.64 15.78 6.11
C LEU A 70 1.28 17.11 6.75
N ASP A 71 1.15 18.18 5.96
CA ASP A 71 0.74 19.51 6.47
C ASP A 71 -0.78 19.55 6.70
N LYS A 72 -1.19 19.78 7.94
CA LYS A 72 -2.60 19.86 8.34
C LYS A 72 -3.39 20.93 7.58
N LYS A 73 -2.77 22.10 7.33
CA LYS A 73 -3.42 23.17 6.57
C LYS A 73 -3.76 22.73 5.15
N THR A 74 -2.83 22.05 4.51
CA THR A 74 -3.01 21.49 3.17
C THR A 74 -4.11 20.44 3.16
N ILE A 75 -4.09 19.50 4.11
CA ILE A 75 -5.12 18.45 4.22
C ILE A 75 -6.52 19.08 4.36
N ILE A 76 -6.69 20.06 5.25
CA ILE A 76 -7.96 20.75 5.49
C ILE A 76 -8.40 21.52 4.25
N SER A 77 -7.48 22.26 3.59
CA SER A 77 -7.80 23.05 2.40
C SER A 77 -8.31 22.20 1.22
N PHE A 78 -7.92 20.92 1.17
CA PHE A 78 -8.38 19.95 0.18
C PHE A 78 -9.49 19.01 0.68
N ASN A 79 -10.02 19.22 1.89
CA ASN A 79 -11.04 18.38 2.54
C ASN A 79 -10.62 16.87 2.59
N GLN A 80 -9.37 16.60 3.00
CA GLN A 80 -8.79 15.25 3.02
C GLN A 80 -8.64 14.67 4.45
N GLU A 81 -9.27 15.27 5.46
CA GLU A 81 -9.15 14.86 6.86
C GLU A 81 -9.64 13.42 7.09
N GLU A 82 -10.82 13.09 6.55
CA GLU A 82 -11.37 11.73 6.64
C GLU A 82 -10.51 10.71 5.90
N HIS A 83 -10.00 11.06 4.73
CA HIS A 83 -9.12 10.18 3.96
C HIS A 83 -7.82 9.91 4.70
N THR A 84 -7.21 10.93 5.30
CA THR A 84 -5.97 10.80 6.07
C THR A 84 -6.15 9.95 7.34
N LYS A 85 -7.28 10.11 8.06
CA LYS A 85 -7.63 9.25 9.19
C LYS A 85 -7.87 7.82 8.73
N THR A 86 -8.61 7.63 7.64
CA THR A 86 -8.89 6.31 7.07
C THR A 86 -7.60 5.61 6.66
N GLU A 87 -6.66 6.29 5.99
CA GLU A 87 -5.34 5.75 5.63
C GLU A 87 -4.64 5.17 6.86
N ARG A 88 -4.53 5.97 7.93
CA ARG A 88 -3.90 5.55 9.17
C ARG A 88 -4.65 4.36 9.80
N ASP A 89 -5.97 4.43 9.93
CA ASP A 89 -6.79 3.39 10.57
C ASP A 89 -6.72 2.06 9.81
N LEU A 90 -6.67 2.11 8.49
CA LEU A 90 -6.51 0.93 7.65
C LEU A 90 -5.14 0.29 7.88
N MET A 91 -4.06 1.08 7.86
CA MET A 91 -2.72 0.56 8.09
C MET A 91 -2.53 -0.03 9.50
N VAL A 92 -3.23 0.49 10.51
CA VAL A 92 -3.22 -0.06 11.88
C VAL A 92 -3.91 -1.42 11.96
N LYS A 93 -5.02 -1.60 11.23
CA LYS A 93 -5.88 -2.80 11.30
C LYS A 93 -5.44 -3.94 10.38
N VAL A 94 -4.62 -3.64 9.39
CA VAL A 94 -4.21 -4.58 8.35
C VAL A 94 -2.92 -5.28 8.77
N ASN A 95 -2.99 -6.62 8.89
CA ASN A 95 -1.82 -7.47 9.09
C ASN A 95 -1.72 -8.44 7.89
N CYS A 96 -1.01 -8.01 6.84
CA CYS A 96 -0.82 -8.75 5.60
C CYS A 96 0.66 -8.67 5.17
N PRO A 97 1.30 -9.78 4.75
CA PRO A 97 2.70 -9.78 4.34
C PRO A 97 3.01 -8.83 3.17
N PHE A 98 1.99 -8.51 2.35
CA PHE A 98 2.10 -7.71 1.12
C PHE A 98 1.50 -6.31 1.26
N ILE A 99 1.32 -5.84 2.48
CA ILE A 99 0.85 -4.48 2.79
C ILE A 99 1.85 -3.83 3.73
N ILE A 100 2.13 -2.54 3.50
CA ILE A 100 3.06 -1.78 4.33
C ILE A 100 2.57 -1.74 5.78
N ASP A 101 3.50 -1.93 6.71
CA ASP A 101 3.20 -2.00 8.14
C ASP A 101 3.51 -0.65 8.81
N ILE A 102 2.49 -0.04 9.42
CA ILE A 102 2.67 1.20 10.18
C ILE A 102 3.36 0.88 11.52
N LYS A 103 4.37 1.65 11.83
CA LYS A 103 5.15 1.52 13.07
C LYS A 103 4.74 2.55 14.10
N PHE A 104 4.57 3.79 13.64
CA PHE A 104 4.16 4.90 14.49
C PHE A 104 3.26 5.86 13.70
N ALA A 105 2.32 6.50 14.40
CA ALA A 105 1.64 7.70 13.95
C ALA A 105 1.58 8.69 15.12
N PHE A 106 1.91 9.94 14.88
CA PHE A 106 1.79 11.01 15.87
C PHE A 106 1.57 12.35 15.17
N GLN A 107 1.36 13.38 15.94
CA GLN A 107 1.10 14.72 15.45
C GLN A 107 1.66 15.79 16.36
N ASP A 108 1.98 16.91 15.78
CA ASP A 108 2.17 18.17 16.49
C ASP A 108 1.09 19.19 16.11
N LYS A 109 1.32 20.47 16.38
CA LYS A 109 0.38 21.54 16.06
C LYS A 109 0.14 21.71 14.55
N GLN A 110 1.15 21.46 13.72
CA GLN A 110 1.15 21.75 12.29
C GLN A 110 1.09 20.50 11.42
N TYR A 111 1.75 19.40 11.83
CA TYR A 111 1.97 18.23 10.98
C TYR A 111 1.39 16.95 11.58
N LEU A 112 1.06 16.03 10.67
CA LEU A 112 0.84 14.63 10.97
C LEU A 112 2.05 13.84 10.48
N TYR A 113 2.42 12.82 11.25
CA TYR A 113 3.56 11.95 10.99
C TYR A 113 3.10 10.50 10.92
N LEU A 114 3.36 9.85 9.78
CA LEU A 114 3.12 8.41 9.58
C LEU A 114 4.47 7.73 9.32
N LEU A 115 4.85 6.80 10.17
CA LEU A 115 6.09 6.06 10.04
C LEU A 115 5.82 4.60 9.71
N THR A 116 6.44 4.15 8.64
CA THR A 116 6.37 2.78 8.15
C THR A 116 7.75 2.15 8.14
N GLU A 117 7.82 0.85 7.89
CA GLU A 117 9.08 0.21 7.55
C GLU A 117 9.72 0.85 6.32
N PHE A 118 11.05 0.91 6.29
CA PHE A 118 11.78 1.43 5.15
C PHE A 118 11.99 0.34 4.10
N MET A 119 11.42 0.54 2.91
CA MET A 119 11.43 -0.42 1.79
C MET A 119 12.60 -0.11 0.84
N GLN A 120 13.79 -0.66 1.13
CA GLN A 120 15.04 -0.31 0.45
C GLN A 120 15.08 -0.63 -1.05
N GLY A 121 14.26 -1.56 -1.53
CA GLY A 121 14.14 -1.85 -2.96
C GLY A 121 13.45 -0.74 -3.76
N GLY A 122 12.84 0.25 -3.09
CA GLY A 122 12.14 1.37 -3.75
C GLY A 122 10.84 0.97 -4.44
N GLU A 123 10.35 1.82 -5.32
CA GLU A 123 9.11 1.63 -6.05
C GLU A 123 9.27 0.68 -7.24
N LEU A 124 8.25 -0.15 -7.50
CA LEU A 124 8.17 -0.97 -8.72
C LEU A 124 8.27 -0.09 -9.99
N PHE A 125 7.72 1.14 -9.91
CA PHE A 125 7.82 2.13 -10.99
C PHE A 125 9.27 2.44 -11.36
N PHE A 126 10.17 2.64 -10.37
CA PHE A 126 11.59 2.93 -10.58
C PHE A 126 12.27 1.82 -11.40
N HIS A 127 12.03 0.57 -11.04
CA HIS A 127 12.58 -0.59 -11.75
C HIS A 127 12.02 -0.70 -13.17
N LEU A 128 10.71 -0.49 -13.32
CA LEU A 128 10.05 -0.56 -14.61
C LEU A 128 10.52 0.56 -15.53
N PHE A 129 10.74 1.78 -15.02
CA PHE A 129 11.28 2.90 -15.78
C PHE A 129 12.70 2.60 -16.29
N ARG A 130 13.55 1.98 -15.47
CA ARG A 130 14.93 1.62 -15.84
C ARG A 130 15.01 0.46 -16.83
N GLU A 131 14.24 -0.60 -16.61
CA GLU A 131 14.26 -1.82 -17.42
C GLU A 131 13.37 -1.72 -18.68
N LYS A 132 12.54 -0.67 -18.75
CA LYS A 132 11.53 -0.42 -19.79
C LYS A 132 10.37 -1.43 -19.75
N ARG A 133 10.64 -2.69 -19.52
CA ARG A 133 9.67 -3.77 -19.33
C ARG A 133 10.31 -4.92 -18.56
N PHE A 134 9.49 -5.74 -17.94
CA PHE A 134 9.95 -6.97 -17.29
C PHE A 134 9.79 -8.17 -18.20
N ASN A 135 10.58 -9.22 -17.95
CA ASN A 135 10.32 -10.53 -18.53
C ASN A 135 9.06 -11.15 -17.89
N ASN A 136 8.54 -12.23 -18.50
CA ASN A 136 7.31 -12.86 -18.05
C ASN A 136 7.39 -13.41 -16.63
N GLU A 137 8.54 -13.92 -16.20
CA GLU A 137 8.75 -14.49 -14.87
C GLU A 137 8.65 -13.41 -13.78
N LYS A 138 9.36 -12.30 -13.97
CA LYS A 138 9.36 -11.16 -13.05
C LYS A 138 7.97 -10.51 -12.95
N ALA A 139 7.30 -10.29 -14.10
CA ALA A 139 5.95 -9.76 -14.13
C ALA A 139 4.96 -10.70 -13.45
N LYS A 140 5.05 -12.02 -13.68
CA LYS A 140 4.21 -13.03 -13.05
C LYS A 140 4.38 -13.05 -11.53
N PHE A 141 5.62 -13.01 -11.05
CA PHE A 141 5.93 -13.02 -9.62
C PHE A 141 5.27 -11.85 -8.89
N TYR A 142 5.49 -10.61 -9.36
CA TYR A 142 4.88 -9.43 -8.73
C TYR A 142 3.35 -9.43 -8.87
N THR A 143 2.81 -9.92 -9.99
CA THR A 143 1.36 -10.06 -10.16
C THR A 143 0.76 -11.01 -9.12
N ILE A 144 1.43 -12.12 -8.79
CA ILE A 144 0.99 -13.07 -7.75
C ILE A 144 0.89 -12.36 -6.40
N GLU A 145 1.90 -11.61 -6.00
CA GLU A 145 1.93 -10.93 -4.70
C GLU A 145 0.92 -9.80 -4.62
N ILE A 146 0.72 -9.03 -5.73
CA ILE A 146 -0.34 -8.01 -5.81
C ILE A 146 -1.74 -8.67 -5.68
N ILE A 147 -1.99 -9.80 -6.35
CA ILE A 147 -3.25 -10.54 -6.21
C ILE A 147 -3.51 -10.91 -4.74
N LEU A 148 -2.49 -11.40 -4.03
CA LEU A 148 -2.62 -11.78 -2.62
C LEU A 148 -2.91 -10.56 -1.72
N ALA A 149 -2.30 -9.41 -2.00
CA ALA A 149 -2.57 -8.17 -1.28
C ALA A 149 -4.01 -7.69 -1.50
N ILE A 150 -4.46 -7.62 -2.75
CA ILE A 150 -5.81 -7.17 -3.12
C ILE A 150 -6.88 -8.16 -2.61
N ASP A 151 -6.66 -9.48 -2.75
CA ASP A 151 -7.55 -10.52 -2.18
C ASP A 151 -7.74 -10.33 -0.66
N PHE A 152 -6.65 -10.02 0.05
CA PHE A 152 -6.72 -9.75 1.48
C PHE A 152 -7.57 -8.52 1.80
N LEU A 153 -7.40 -7.42 1.06
CA LEU A 153 -8.19 -6.20 1.24
C LEU A 153 -9.67 -6.44 0.94
N HIS A 154 -9.99 -7.10 -0.18
CA HIS A 154 -11.35 -7.41 -0.58
C HIS A 154 -12.08 -8.31 0.44
N LYS A 155 -11.39 -9.30 1.02
CA LYS A 155 -11.91 -10.10 2.14
C LYS A 155 -12.25 -9.28 3.38
N LYS A 156 -11.60 -8.12 3.55
CA LYS A 156 -11.91 -7.14 4.59
C LYS A 156 -12.94 -6.09 4.13
N LYS A 157 -13.62 -6.31 3.00
CA LYS A 157 -14.56 -5.38 2.36
C LYS A 157 -13.93 -4.02 2.04
N MET A 158 -12.66 -4.01 1.69
CA MET A 158 -11.86 -2.83 1.45
C MET A 158 -11.48 -2.74 -0.03
N ILE A 159 -11.79 -1.63 -0.68
CA ILE A 159 -11.35 -1.31 -2.05
C ILE A 159 -10.10 -0.45 -1.95
N TYR A 160 -9.07 -0.77 -2.71
CA TYR A 160 -7.80 -0.04 -2.69
C TYR A 160 -7.83 1.24 -3.53
N ARG A 161 -8.34 1.20 -4.77
CA ARG A 161 -8.63 2.30 -5.71
C ARG A 161 -7.45 3.07 -6.30
N ASP A 162 -6.24 2.87 -5.82
CA ASP A 162 -5.03 3.54 -6.38
C ASP A 162 -3.89 2.56 -6.64
N LEU A 163 -4.23 1.41 -7.23
CA LEU A 163 -3.25 0.40 -7.60
C LEU A 163 -2.48 0.87 -8.85
N LYS A 164 -1.19 1.20 -8.65
CA LYS A 164 -0.24 1.67 -9.65
C LYS A 164 1.18 1.28 -9.27
N PRO A 165 2.16 1.24 -10.19
CA PRO A 165 3.53 0.82 -9.89
C PRO A 165 4.24 1.68 -8.84
N GLU A 166 3.87 2.95 -8.68
CA GLU A 166 4.39 3.86 -7.66
C GLU A 166 4.00 3.43 -6.25
N ASN A 167 2.81 2.82 -6.10
CA ASN A 167 2.27 2.37 -4.81
C ASN A 167 2.63 0.90 -4.48
N VAL A 168 3.50 0.28 -5.29
CA VAL A 168 4.05 -1.07 -5.06
C VAL A 168 5.52 -0.92 -4.70
N LEU A 169 5.87 -1.12 -3.43
CA LEU A 169 7.23 -1.03 -2.93
C LEU A 169 7.88 -2.41 -2.87
N ILE A 170 9.19 -2.49 -3.11
CA ILE A 170 9.99 -3.72 -3.05
C ILE A 170 10.82 -3.71 -1.77
N ASP A 171 10.77 -4.79 -1.00
CA ASP A 171 11.61 -4.97 0.17
C ASP A 171 13.03 -5.46 -0.20
N LYS A 172 13.95 -5.48 0.77
CA LYS A 172 15.33 -5.94 0.57
C LYS A 172 15.46 -7.41 0.16
N ALA A 173 14.41 -8.21 0.36
CA ALA A 173 14.37 -9.61 -0.04
C ALA A 173 13.77 -9.79 -1.45
N GLY A 174 13.27 -8.74 -2.09
CA GLY A 174 12.69 -8.78 -3.43
C GLY A 174 11.17 -9.00 -3.47
N HIS A 175 10.50 -9.02 -2.33
CA HIS A 175 9.04 -9.11 -2.23
C HIS A 175 8.39 -7.74 -2.22
N ILE A 176 7.10 -7.67 -2.60
CA ILE A 176 6.37 -6.39 -2.64
C ILE A 176 5.59 -6.11 -1.36
N LYS A 177 5.30 -4.81 -1.17
CA LYS A 177 4.24 -4.34 -0.28
C LYS A 177 3.49 -3.18 -0.93
N LEU A 178 2.15 -3.18 -0.82
CA LEU A 178 1.31 -2.04 -1.20
C LEU A 178 1.41 -0.96 -0.13
N THR A 179 1.48 0.29 -0.57
CA THR A 179 1.51 1.49 0.27
C THR A 179 0.43 2.49 -0.17
N ASP A 180 0.29 3.60 0.53
CA ASP A 180 -0.63 4.70 0.21
C ASP A 180 -2.12 4.29 0.13
N PHE A 181 -2.77 4.25 1.30
CA PHE A 181 -4.18 3.91 1.45
C PHE A 181 -5.11 5.14 1.49
N GLY A 182 -4.60 6.33 1.15
CA GLY A 182 -5.35 7.59 1.20
C GLY A 182 -6.62 7.61 0.35
N LEU A 183 -6.67 6.81 -0.71
CA LEU A 183 -7.86 6.66 -1.54
C LEU A 183 -8.68 5.39 -1.23
N SER A 184 -8.26 4.55 -0.29
CA SER A 184 -8.95 3.30 0.02
C SER A 184 -10.30 3.54 0.71
N LYS A 185 -11.23 2.60 0.54
CA LYS A 185 -12.57 2.70 1.13
C LYS A 185 -13.04 1.36 1.69
N ILE A 186 -13.57 1.39 2.92
CA ILE A 186 -14.30 0.27 3.50
C ILE A 186 -15.75 0.33 3.05
N LEU A 187 -16.28 -0.78 2.55
CA LEU A 187 -17.69 -0.95 2.25
C LEU A 187 -18.41 -1.53 3.46
N SER A 188 -19.42 -0.85 3.97
CA SER A 188 -20.15 -1.25 5.20
C SER A 188 -21.09 -2.44 4.97
N LYS A 189 -21.56 -2.65 3.72
CA LYS A 189 -22.52 -3.71 3.36
C LYS A 189 -22.02 -4.51 2.16
N GLU A 190 -22.45 -5.78 2.09
CA GLU A 190 -22.29 -6.55 0.86
C GLU A 190 -23.05 -5.87 -0.30
N LYS A 191 -22.38 -5.77 -1.48
CA LYS A 191 -22.88 -5.08 -2.68
C LYS A 191 -23.03 -3.56 -2.53
N GLU A 192 -22.46 -2.95 -1.51
CA GLU A 192 -22.36 -1.50 -1.44
C GLU A 192 -21.49 -0.98 -2.59
N LYS A 193 -21.95 0.12 -3.20
CA LYS A 193 -21.20 0.81 -4.24
C LYS A 193 -20.63 2.12 -3.71
N THR A 194 -19.52 2.53 -4.29
CA THR A 194 -18.96 3.88 -4.10
C THR A 194 -19.07 4.69 -5.39
N TYR A 195 -19.11 6.02 -5.26
CA TYR A 195 -19.38 6.93 -6.38
C TYR A 195 -18.27 7.98 -6.57
N THR A 196 -17.29 8.00 -5.66
CA THR A 196 -16.21 8.99 -5.71
C THR A 196 -15.29 8.73 -6.89
N ILE A 197 -15.12 9.69 -7.80
CA ILE A 197 -14.15 9.62 -8.87
C ILE A 197 -12.77 9.92 -8.27
N CYS A 198 -11.92 8.92 -8.15
CA CYS A 198 -10.59 9.04 -7.61
C CYS A 198 -9.68 7.95 -8.18
N GLY A 199 -8.35 8.17 -8.07
CA GLY A 199 -7.32 7.30 -8.60
C GLY A 199 -6.52 7.94 -9.71
N THR A 200 -5.54 7.23 -10.22
CA THR A 200 -4.64 7.68 -11.27
C THR A 200 -5.21 7.33 -12.66
N PRO A 201 -5.37 8.29 -13.59
CA PRO A 201 -6.09 8.13 -14.86
C PRO A 201 -5.78 6.85 -15.63
N GLN A 202 -4.50 6.49 -15.78
CA GLN A 202 -4.03 5.35 -16.58
C GLN A 202 -4.48 3.99 -16.03
N TYR A 203 -4.90 3.94 -14.77
CA TYR A 203 -5.30 2.72 -14.04
C TYR A 203 -6.77 2.70 -13.65
N LEU A 204 -7.53 3.78 -13.95
CA LEU A 204 -8.96 3.86 -13.63
C LEU A 204 -9.78 2.88 -14.45
N ALA A 205 -10.70 2.17 -13.80
CA ALA A 205 -11.69 1.37 -14.49
C ALA A 205 -12.79 2.26 -15.10
N PRO A 206 -13.36 1.87 -16.28
CA PRO A 206 -14.34 2.72 -16.98
C PRO A 206 -15.56 3.05 -16.14
N GLU A 207 -16.02 2.14 -15.30
CA GLU A 207 -17.21 2.35 -14.43
C GLU A 207 -16.99 3.40 -13.33
N ILE A 208 -15.77 3.80 -13.03
CA ILE A 208 -15.48 4.92 -12.12
C ILE A 208 -15.94 6.24 -12.75
N LEU A 209 -15.88 6.34 -14.09
CA LEU A 209 -16.22 7.55 -14.84
C LEU A 209 -17.71 7.66 -15.18
N THR A 210 -18.47 6.55 -15.12
CA THR A 210 -19.89 6.56 -15.54
C THR A 210 -20.83 7.14 -14.49
N GLY A 211 -20.43 7.21 -13.23
CA GLY A 211 -21.27 7.70 -12.13
C GLY A 211 -22.32 6.69 -11.61
N ASP A 212 -22.41 5.48 -12.20
CA ASP A 212 -23.39 4.44 -11.79
C ASP A 212 -23.00 3.73 -10.49
N GLY A 213 -21.85 4.11 -9.92
CA GLY A 213 -21.24 3.50 -8.77
C GLY A 213 -20.50 2.19 -9.09
N TYR A 214 -19.43 1.93 -8.36
CA TYR A 214 -18.53 0.80 -8.59
C TYR A 214 -18.24 0.02 -7.30
N ASP A 215 -17.73 -1.19 -7.46
CA ASP A 215 -17.35 -2.11 -6.39
C ASP A 215 -15.83 -2.43 -6.44
N ASP A 216 -15.39 -3.43 -5.69
CA ASP A 216 -14.00 -3.87 -5.57
C ASP A 216 -13.38 -4.39 -6.88
N SER A 217 -14.20 -4.70 -7.88
CA SER A 217 -13.71 -5.17 -9.18
C SER A 217 -12.84 -4.17 -9.94
N VAL A 218 -12.85 -2.88 -9.55
CA VAL A 218 -11.98 -1.83 -10.11
C VAL A 218 -10.49 -2.12 -9.88
N ASP A 219 -10.15 -2.76 -8.75
CA ASP A 219 -8.76 -3.11 -8.44
C ASP A 219 -8.23 -4.21 -9.38
N TRP A 220 -9.08 -5.12 -9.85
CA TRP A 220 -8.72 -6.13 -10.85
C TRP A 220 -8.48 -5.53 -12.23
N TRP A 221 -9.21 -4.46 -12.59
CA TRP A 221 -8.90 -3.67 -13.78
C TRP A 221 -7.50 -3.05 -13.68
N SER A 222 -7.22 -2.36 -12.58
CA SER A 222 -5.92 -1.72 -12.34
C SER A 222 -4.78 -2.74 -12.36
N LEU A 223 -5.00 -3.96 -11.82
CA LEU A 223 -4.06 -5.08 -11.95
C LEU A 223 -3.80 -5.44 -13.42
N GLY A 224 -4.83 -5.46 -14.26
CA GLY A 224 -4.70 -5.69 -15.70
C GLY A 224 -3.82 -4.64 -16.38
N CYS A 225 -3.99 -3.36 -16.03
CA CYS A 225 -3.17 -2.25 -16.52
C CYS A 225 -1.70 -2.39 -16.08
N ILE A 226 -1.45 -2.74 -14.81
CA ILE A 226 -0.09 -2.94 -14.29
C ILE A 226 0.58 -4.13 -14.96
N LEU A 227 -0.09 -5.27 -15.10
CA LEU A 227 0.47 -6.44 -15.77
C LEU A 227 0.83 -6.13 -17.23
N TYR A 228 -0.05 -5.41 -17.93
CA TYR A 228 0.25 -4.92 -19.29
C TYR A 228 1.51 -4.06 -19.29
N LYS A 229 1.57 -3.05 -18.41
CA LYS A 229 2.72 -2.15 -18.30
C LYS A 229 4.01 -2.89 -17.94
N MET A 230 3.97 -3.85 -17.03
CA MET A 230 5.14 -4.67 -16.69
C MET A 230 5.66 -5.47 -17.89
N LEU A 231 4.79 -6.03 -18.72
CA LEU A 231 5.20 -6.88 -19.86
C LEU A 231 5.57 -6.09 -21.11
N ILE A 232 5.00 -4.90 -21.32
CA ILE A 232 5.09 -4.17 -22.59
C ILE A 232 5.82 -2.82 -22.42
N GLY A 233 5.75 -2.22 -21.26
CA GLY A 233 6.41 -0.96 -20.92
C GLY A 233 5.56 0.30 -21.15
N GLY A 234 4.40 0.16 -21.81
CA GLY A 234 3.43 1.23 -22.03
C GLY A 234 2.10 0.97 -21.32
N ASP A 235 1.16 1.87 -21.48
CA ASP A 235 -0.19 1.74 -20.95
C ASP A 235 -1.12 1.05 -21.98
N PRO A 236 -2.13 0.25 -21.55
CA PRO A 236 -3.01 -0.46 -22.47
C PRO A 236 -3.95 0.45 -23.28
N PHE A 237 -4.22 1.64 -22.73
CA PHE A 237 -5.08 2.65 -23.33
C PHE A 237 -4.35 3.99 -23.42
N TYR A 238 -4.69 4.78 -24.41
CA TYR A 238 -4.13 6.13 -24.59
C TYR A 238 -5.06 7.16 -23.95
N PHE A 239 -4.48 8.02 -23.13
CA PHE A 239 -5.16 9.13 -22.47
C PHE A 239 -4.50 10.44 -22.90
N PRO A 240 -5.13 11.23 -23.79
CA PRO A 240 -4.63 12.55 -24.16
C PRO A 240 -4.55 13.46 -22.95
N LYS A 241 -3.47 14.26 -22.85
CA LYS A 241 -3.24 15.13 -21.68
C LYS A 241 -4.28 16.26 -21.55
N ASP A 242 -4.83 16.69 -22.70
CA ASP A 242 -5.69 17.86 -22.80
C ASP A 242 -7.18 17.50 -22.96
N GLU A 243 -7.53 16.22 -22.88
CA GLU A 243 -8.91 15.77 -23.00
C GLU A 243 -9.46 15.28 -21.65
N SER A 244 -10.75 15.52 -21.43
CA SER A 244 -11.46 14.97 -20.27
C SER A 244 -11.55 13.46 -20.37
N LEU A 245 -11.31 12.76 -19.27
CA LEU A 245 -11.46 11.31 -19.20
C LEU A 245 -12.87 10.89 -19.56
N SER A 246 -13.01 9.93 -20.48
CA SER A 246 -14.30 9.41 -20.91
C SER A 246 -14.28 7.89 -21.07
N PRO A 247 -15.41 7.19 -20.89
CA PRO A 247 -15.50 5.74 -21.08
C PRO A 247 -15.13 5.28 -22.49
N GLN A 248 -15.27 6.12 -23.51
CA GLN A 248 -14.94 5.80 -24.90
C GLN A 248 -13.44 5.53 -25.11
N MET A 249 -12.59 6.07 -24.27
CA MET A 249 -11.12 5.82 -24.33
C MET A 249 -10.76 4.35 -24.17
N TYR A 250 -11.65 3.53 -23.57
CA TYR A 250 -11.45 2.10 -23.34
C TYR A 250 -11.99 1.21 -24.48
N GLU A 251 -12.53 1.77 -25.55
CA GLU A 251 -13.02 1.02 -26.72
C GLU A 251 -11.90 0.60 -27.66
N ALA A 252 -10.72 1.17 -27.50
CA ALA A 252 -9.56 0.86 -28.31
C ALA A 252 -9.12 -0.60 -28.14
N LYS A 253 -8.77 -1.24 -29.25
CA LYS A 253 -8.24 -2.60 -29.23
C LYS A 253 -6.87 -2.61 -28.58
N ILE A 254 -6.72 -3.43 -27.54
CA ILE A 254 -5.45 -3.61 -26.83
C ILE A 254 -4.44 -4.31 -27.77
N PHE A 255 -3.30 -3.68 -27.95
CA PHE A 255 -2.21 -4.21 -28.77
C PHE A 255 -1.28 -5.10 -27.93
N PHE A 256 -0.86 -6.23 -28.48
CA PHE A 256 0.11 -7.12 -27.85
C PHE A 256 1.24 -7.44 -28.85
N PRO A 257 2.49 -7.11 -28.50
CA PRO A 257 3.65 -7.60 -29.27
C PRO A 257 3.79 -9.13 -29.21
N ASP A 258 4.42 -9.72 -30.23
CA ASP A 258 4.56 -11.18 -30.38
C ASP A 258 5.33 -11.86 -29.24
N TYR A 259 6.16 -11.13 -28.50
CA TYR A 259 6.90 -11.66 -27.35
C TYR A 259 6.03 -11.86 -26.08
N VAL A 260 4.80 -11.34 -26.05
CA VAL A 260 3.87 -11.53 -24.93
C VAL A 260 3.14 -12.85 -25.08
N SER A 261 3.30 -13.75 -24.12
CA SER A 261 2.69 -15.08 -24.18
C SER A 261 1.16 -15.03 -24.28
N GLU A 262 0.57 -16.00 -25.01
CA GLU A 262 -0.88 -16.10 -25.15
C GLU A 262 -1.61 -16.16 -23.79
N GLN A 263 -0.99 -16.80 -22.79
CA GLN A 263 -1.55 -16.89 -21.45
C GLN A 263 -1.61 -15.54 -20.77
N ALA A 264 -0.57 -14.71 -20.93
CA ALA A 264 -0.54 -13.35 -20.40
C ALA A 264 -1.56 -12.45 -21.13
N GLN A 265 -1.62 -12.53 -22.46
CA GLN A 265 -2.60 -11.79 -23.24
C GLN A 265 -4.04 -12.14 -22.83
N ASP A 266 -4.33 -13.43 -22.62
CA ASP A 266 -5.64 -13.91 -22.22
C ASP A 266 -6.03 -13.39 -20.81
N LEU A 267 -5.10 -13.42 -19.85
CA LEU A 267 -5.31 -12.87 -18.51
C LEU A 267 -5.60 -11.37 -18.57
N ILE A 268 -4.78 -10.60 -19.26
CA ILE A 268 -4.95 -9.15 -19.40
C ILE A 268 -6.30 -8.82 -20.05
N LYS A 269 -6.66 -9.48 -21.16
CA LYS A 269 -7.96 -9.29 -21.82
C LYS A 269 -9.15 -9.59 -20.90
N LYS A 270 -9.04 -10.56 -20.02
CA LYS A 270 -10.09 -10.92 -19.05
C LYS A 270 -10.18 -9.97 -17.86
N LEU A 271 -9.06 -9.36 -17.45
CA LEU A 271 -9.04 -8.32 -16.43
C LEU A 271 -9.51 -6.97 -16.99
N LEU A 272 -9.18 -6.63 -18.22
CA LEU A 272 -9.55 -5.39 -18.89
C LEU A 272 -10.90 -5.50 -19.65
N VAL A 273 -11.88 -6.14 -19.01
CA VAL A 273 -13.27 -6.17 -19.50
C VAL A 273 -14.01 -4.96 -18.94
N THR A 274 -14.55 -4.11 -19.84
CA THR A 274 -15.27 -2.89 -19.48
C THR A 274 -16.50 -3.13 -18.61
N ASN A 275 -17.22 -4.24 -18.85
CA ASN A 275 -18.35 -4.63 -17.99
C ASN A 275 -17.80 -5.31 -16.70
N PRO A 276 -17.93 -4.66 -15.52
CA PRO A 276 -17.36 -5.20 -14.28
C PRO A 276 -17.89 -6.59 -13.93
N LYS A 277 -19.17 -6.89 -14.19
CA LYS A 277 -19.77 -8.21 -13.90
C LYS A 277 -19.22 -9.35 -14.77
N LYS A 278 -18.63 -9.04 -15.91
CA LYS A 278 -17.96 -10.01 -16.81
C LYS A 278 -16.46 -10.05 -16.62
N ARG A 279 -15.90 -9.12 -15.84
CA ARG A 279 -14.46 -9.02 -15.55
C ARG A 279 -14.00 -10.20 -14.71
N LEU A 280 -12.84 -10.75 -15.04
CA LEU A 280 -12.20 -11.77 -14.22
C LEU A 280 -11.83 -11.16 -12.85
N GLY A 281 -12.22 -11.82 -11.78
CA GLY A 281 -12.07 -11.30 -10.40
C GLY A 281 -13.38 -10.80 -9.79
N TRP A 282 -14.43 -10.55 -10.59
CA TRP A 282 -15.72 -10.13 -10.07
C TRP A 282 -16.47 -11.24 -9.34
N GLY A 283 -17.10 -10.87 -8.22
CA GLY A 283 -17.99 -11.73 -7.43
C GLY A 283 -17.26 -12.62 -6.43
N GLN A 284 -18.02 -13.37 -5.63
CA GLN A 284 -17.53 -14.12 -4.47
C GLN A 284 -16.36 -15.08 -4.78
N ASP A 285 -16.39 -15.76 -5.93
CA ASP A 285 -15.31 -16.67 -6.35
C ASP A 285 -14.32 -16.01 -7.33
N GLY A 286 -14.37 -14.69 -7.45
CA GLY A 286 -13.62 -13.95 -8.48
C GLY A 286 -12.12 -14.19 -8.40
N VAL A 287 -11.54 -14.07 -7.21
CA VAL A 287 -10.10 -14.28 -7.00
C VAL A 287 -9.68 -15.73 -7.24
N GLU A 288 -10.52 -16.70 -6.91
CA GLU A 288 -10.22 -18.11 -7.17
C GLU A 288 -10.21 -18.42 -8.68
N LYS A 289 -11.03 -17.73 -9.47
CA LYS A 289 -10.96 -17.81 -10.93
C LYS A 289 -9.67 -17.20 -11.48
N ILE A 290 -9.19 -16.07 -10.88
CA ILE A 290 -7.89 -15.50 -11.23
C ILE A 290 -6.77 -16.50 -10.91
N LYS A 291 -6.74 -17.06 -9.69
CA LYS A 291 -5.71 -18.01 -9.25
C LYS A 291 -5.65 -19.27 -10.10
N LYS A 292 -6.80 -19.74 -10.63
CA LYS A 292 -6.91 -20.90 -11.53
C LYS A 292 -6.61 -20.59 -12.99
N HIS A 293 -6.35 -19.32 -13.35
CA HIS A 293 -6.07 -18.95 -14.74
C HIS A 293 -4.79 -19.61 -15.24
N ARG A 294 -4.78 -20.02 -16.54
CA ARG A 294 -3.65 -20.73 -17.17
C ARG A 294 -2.30 -20.02 -17.07
N TYR A 295 -2.29 -18.70 -16.89
CA TYR A 295 -1.07 -17.91 -16.66
C TYR A 295 -0.38 -18.30 -15.34
N PHE A 296 -1.13 -18.76 -14.36
CA PHE A 296 -0.64 -19.14 -13.02
C PHE A 296 -0.49 -20.65 -12.81
N VAL A 297 -0.50 -21.45 -13.87
CA VAL A 297 -0.25 -22.90 -13.77
C VAL A 297 1.09 -23.16 -13.06
N GLY A 298 1.09 -24.07 -12.09
CA GLY A 298 2.26 -24.42 -11.29
C GLY A 298 2.53 -23.53 -10.09
N VAL A 299 1.78 -22.45 -9.88
CA VAL A 299 1.94 -21.56 -8.72
C VAL A 299 1.42 -22.23 -7.46
N ASN A 300 2.27 -22.31 -6.44
CA ASN A 300 1.86 -22.69 -5.09
C ASN A 300 1.47 -21.42 -4.31
N TRP A 301 0.17 -21.13 -4.25
CA TRP A 301 -0.38 -19.93 -3.61
C TRP A 301 -0.16 -19.89 -2.10
N GLU A 302 -0.03 -21.05 -1.43
CA GLU A 302 0.29 -21.11 0.00
C GLU A 302 1.74 -20.69 0.24
N LYS A 303 2.69 -21.19 -0.57
CA LYS A 303 4.08 -20.73 -0.53
C LYS A 303 4.21 -19.25 -0.89
N ALA A 304 3.45 -18.78 -1.89
CA ALA A 304 3.41 -17.37 -2.25
C ALA A 304 2.98 -16.50 -1.05
N TRP A 305 1.89 -16.89 -0.35
CA TRP A 305 1.42 -16.17 0.84
C TRP A 305 2.46 -16.10 1.96
N LYS A 306 3.25 -17.16 2.13
CA LYS A 306 4.31 -17.23 3.14
C LYS A 306 5.63 -16.57 2.70
N LYS A 307 5.68 -15.95 1.51
CA LYS A 307 6.89 -15.43 0.89
C LYS A 307 8.00 -16.48 0.71
N GLU A 308 7.61 -17.72 0.43
CA GLU A 308 8.51 -18.87 0.17
C GLU A 308 8.79 -19.09 -1.32
N LEU A 309 8.21 -18.29 -2.21
CA LEU A 309 8.60 -18.27 -3.62
C LEU A 309 9.89 -17.47 -3.76
N GLU A 310 10.82 -17.96 -4.57
CA GLU A 310 12.08 -17.27 -4.84
C GLU A 310 11.84 -16.02 -5.71
N PRO A 311 12.19 -14.81 -5.23
CA PRO A 311 12.03 -13.59 -6.01
C PRO A 311 12.98 -13.58 -7.21
N PRO A 312 12.49 -13.24 -8.41
CA PRO A 312 13.31 -13.17 -9.63
C PRO A 312 14.26 -11.97 -9.65
N PHE A 313 14.15 -11.10 -8.67
CA PHE A 313 15.02 -9.96 -8.45
C PHE A 313 15.15 -9.69 -6.96
N ILE A 314 16.38 -9.67 -6.48
CA ILE A 314 16.74 -9.27 -5.11
C ILE A 314 17.53 -7.96 -5.21
N PRO A 315 17.07 -6.86 -4.57
CA PRO A 315 17.81 -5.61 -4.58
C PRO A 315 19.23 -5.77 -4.00
N GLU A 316 20.24 -5.30 -4.73
CA GLU A 316 21.61 -5.24 -4.24
C GLU A 316 21.75 -4.05 -3.30
N ILE A 317 21.67 -4.28 -2.01
CA ILE A 317 21.72 -3.29 -0.95
C ILE A 317 23.11 -3.37 -0.28
N LYS A 318 23.83 -2.24 -0.22
CA LYS A 318 25.15 -2.16 0.40
C LYS A 318 25.08 -2.05 1.92
N ASP A 319 24.18 -1.22 2.39
CA ASP A 319 23.95 -0.92 3.81
C ASP A 319 22.52 -0.41 4.04
N GLU A 320 22.18 -0.11 5.28
CA GLU A 320 20.83 0.34 5.65
C GLU A 320 20.50 1.76 5.14
N LEU A 321 21.47 2.51 4.64
CA LEU A 321 21.30 3.85 4.07
C LEU A 321 21.41 3.88 2.54
N ASP A 322 21.55 2.71 1.90
CA ASP A 322 21.66 2.64 0.45
C ASP A 322 20.32 3.04 -0.21
N LEU A 323 20.36 4.16 -0.93
CA LEU A 323 19.23 4.76 -1.66
C LEU A 323 19.33 4.58 -3.18
N LYS A 324 20.08 3.57 -3.63
CA LYS A 324 20.32 3.27 -5.06
C LYS A 324 19.03 3.16 -5.89
N TYR A 325 17.93 2.75 -5.27
CA TYR A 325 16.63 2.53 -5.91
C TYR A 325 15.62 3.67 -5.69
N PHE A 326 16.13 4.84 -5.28
CA PHE A 326 15.33 6.05 -5.12
C PHE A 326 15.76 7.11 -6.14
N ASP A 327 14.83 8.00 -6.50
CA ASP A 327 15.12 9.08 -7.43
C ASP A 327 16.13 10.07 -6.82
N LYS A 328 17.20 10.31 -7.55
CA LYS A 328 18.23 11.27 -7.17
C LYS A 328 17.71 12.70 -7.06
N GLY A 329 16.65 13.04 -7.83
CA GLY A 329 15.97 14.32 -7.71
C GLY A 329 15.49 14.62 -6.31
N PHE A 330 15.12 13.58 -5.54
CA PHE A 330 14.76 13.74 -4.12
C PHE A 330 15.96 13.57 -3.19
N THR A 331 16.75 12.51 -3.38
CA THR A 331 17.79 12.14 -2.41
C THR A 331 18.98 13.09 -2.36
N GLU A 332 19.17 13.93 -3.38
CA GLU A 332 20.17 14.98 -3.45
C GLU A 332 19.65 16.34 -2.92
N GLU A 333 18.34 16.48 -2.66
CA GLU A 333 17.81 17.69 -2.02
C GLU A 333 18.34 17.84 -0.58
N ARG A 334 18.54 19.08 -0.18
CA ARG A 334 18.92 19.40 1.22
C ARG A 334 17.73 19.12 2.13
N VAL A 335 17.98 18.42 3.21
CA VAL A 335 16.98 18.23 4.27
C VAL A 335 16.84 19.55 5.01
N GLU A 336 15.74 20.25 4.77
CA GLU A 336 15.43 21.47 5.51
C GLU A 336 14.87 21.13 6.90
N SER A 337 15.32 21.85 7.91
CA SER A 337 14.65 21.83 9.21
C SER A 337 13.35 22.62 9.06
N TYR A 338 12.21 22.01 9.36
CA TYR A 338 10.97 22.78 9.48
C TYR A 338 11.16 23.80 10.61
N SER A 339 11.27 25.09 10.27
CA SER A 339 11.31 26.17 11.24
C SER A 339 9.93 26.28 11.88
N ASP A 340 9.90 26.53 13.19
CA ASP A 340 8.68 26.82 13.95
C ASP A 340 7.95 28.04 13.35
N ILE A 341 7.03 27.78 12.44
CA ILE A 341 6.08 28.79 11.97
C ILE A 341 4.99 28.89 13.02
N GLU A 342 4.53 30.11 13.30
CA GLU A 342 3.57 30.41 14.37
C GLU A 342 2.40 29.41 14.43
N PRO A 343 2.03 28.96 15.64
CA PRO A 343 1.02 27.92 15.83
C PRO A 343 -0.34 28.38 15.36
N SER A 344 -0.86 27.73 14.31
CA SER A 344 -2.26 27.87 13.92
C SER A 344 -3.15 27.09 14.91
N SER A 345 -4.35 27.59 15.21
CA SER A 345 -5.33 27.05 16.14
C SER A 345 -6.00 25.72 15.72
N LEU A 346 -5.37 24.91 14.86
CA LEU A 346 -5.93 23.73 14.18
C LEU A 346 -5.74 22.43 14.97
N THR A 347 -6.08 22.38 16.27
CA THR A 347 -5.67 21.27 17.14
C THR A 347 -6.66 20.10 17.27
N ASP A 348 -7.94 20.27 16.95
CA ASP A 348 -8.99 19.26 17.27
C ASP A 348 -9.36 18.31 16.13
N ASP A 349 -9.08 18.64 14.88
CA ASP A 349 -9.57 17.88 13.71
C ASP A 349 -8.97 16.48 13.56
N PHE A 350 -7.80 16.21 14.19
CA PHE A 350 -7.09 14.94 14.11
C PHE A 350 -7.00 14.20 15.45
N LYS A 351 -7.99 14.39 16.32
CA LYS A 351 -8.06 13.65 17.59
C LYS A 351 -8.04 12.14 17.34
N GLY A 352 -7.24 11.42 18.14
CA GLY A 352 -7.09 9.97 18.03
C GLY A 352 -6.11 9.51 16.94
N PHE A 353 -5.35 10.41 16.30
CA PHE A 353 -4.40 10.05 15.24
C PHE A 353 -3.17 9.29 15.74
N THR A 354 -2.82 9.41 17.03
CA THR A 354 -1.60 8.79 17.58
C THR A 354 -1.72 7.27 17.66
N PHE A 355 -0.66 6.58 17.23
CA PHE A 355 -0.52 5.13 17.25
C PHE A 355 0.93 4.72 17.52
N VAL A 356 1.12 3.68 18.33
CA VAL A 356 2.43 3.03 18.54
C VAL A 356 2.26 1.52 18.41
N ASN A 357 3.00 0.93 17.47
CA ASN A 357 2.99 -0.52 17.29
C ASN A 357 3.40 -1.23 18.58
N LYS A 358 2.57 -2.15 19.09
CA LYS A 358 2.73 -2.80 20.40
C LYS A 358 4.09 -3.51 20.58
N SER A 359 4.61 -4.12 19.54
CA SER A 359 5.90 -4.83 19.61
C SER A 359 7.07 -3.87 19.78
N ILE A 360 7.03 -2.73 19.07
CA ILE A 360 8.06 -1.70 19.16
C ILE A 360 7.95 -0.93 20.47
N GLY A 361 6.73 -0.58 20.89
CA GLY A 361 6.50 0.10 22.16
C GLY A 361 7.05 -0.67 23.36
N LYS A 362 6.90 -1.99 23.39
CA LYS A 362 7.51 -2.84 24.42
C LYS A 362 9.05 -2.81 24.40
N SER A 363 9.66 -2.78 23.22
CA SER A 363 11.13 -2.66 23.08
C SER A 363 11.61 -1.32 23.63
N ILE A 364 10.97 -0.21 23.27
CA ILE A 364 11.32 1.14 23.77
C ILE A 364 11.29 1.21 25.29
N LEU A 365 10.25 0.65 25.93
CA LEU A 365 10.13 0.66 27.39
C LEU A 365 11.18 -0.20 28.08
N ASN A 366 11.62 -1.30 27.46
CA ASN A 366 12.66 -2.16 28.00
C ASN A 366 14.03 -1.50 27.87
N ASP A 367 14.33 -0.88 26.72
CA ASP A 367 15.58 -0.18 26.49
C ASP A 367 15.74 1.05 27.42
N GLY A 368 14.62 1.75 27.74
CA GLY A 368 14.61 2.86 28.69
C GLY A 368 14.82 2.44 30.16
N ARG A 369 14.41 1.24 30.56
CA ARG A 369 14.64 0.73 31.92
C ARG A 369 16.09 0.31 32.18
N THR A 370 16.80 -0.15 31.15
CA THR A 370 18.21 -0.53 31.30
C THR A 370 19.15 0.67 31.47
N SER A 371 18.76 1.87 31.03
CA SER A 371 19.54 3.10 31.20
C SER A 371 19.42 3.71 32.62
N ASP A 372 18.29 3.50 33.31
CA ASP A 372 18.07 4.05 34.67
C ASP A 372 18.67 3.16 35.76
N GLU A 373 18.75 1.83 35.56
CA GLU A 373 19.33 0.91 36.55
C GLU A 373 20.87 0.97 36.60
N THR A 374 21.53 1.46 35.54
CA THR A 374 23.01 1.61 35.54
C THR A 374 23.53 2.87 36.23
N ASN A 375 22.66 3.85 36.52
CA ASN A 375 23.03 5.09 37.22
C ASN A 375 22.77 5.07 38.76
N SER A 376 22.13 4.04 39.29
CA SER A 376 21.80 3.97 40.75
C SER A 376 22.77 3.13 41.57
N SER A 377 23.90 2.66 41.01
CA SER A 377 24.92 1.86 41.74
C SER A 377 26.29 2.48 41.79
N LYS A 378 26.37 3.81 41.87
CA LYS A 378 27.62 4.53 42.24
C LYS A 378 27.24 5.71 43.13
N ASP A 379 27.03 5.41 44.43
CA ASP A 379 27.31 6.28 45.58
C ASP A 379 27.71 5.42 46.78
#